data_df0a2efbe928b6a2fbfe2c5bc3ae8c44
#
_entry.id   df0a2efbe928b6a2fbfe2c5bc3ae8c44
#
_cell.length_a   1.000
_cell.length_b   1.000
_cell.length_c   1.000
_cell.angle_alpha   90.00
_cell.angle_beta   90.00
_cell.angle_gamma   90.00
#
_symmetry.space_group_name_H-M   'P 1'
#
loop_
_entity.id
_entity.type
_entity.pdbx_description
1 polymer ?
#
loop_
_entity_poly.entity_id
_entity_poly.type
_entity_poly.pdbx_seq_one_letter_code
_entity_poly.pdbx_strand_id
1 'polypeptide(L)'
;QEVLLDPKIRRLPVNPDTYAKAPADFPNPFKDKTLGAAVKFDLMLSKDRYNVINSMFDVMITYRLDELRAATKAIQSAEAKLVGKSNAEAQKLIQEARSLVNALPITEAKAGEKGFNAIFKKKRKKATTKVTGRQADVEQEWDSQVKANYAQAEKLAGPAASML
;
A
#
# COMPACT_ATOMS: atom_id res chain seq x y z
N GLN A 1 -2.26 29.44 -4.11
CA GLN A 1 -1.42 28.23 -3.89
C GLN A 1 -1.00 28.03 -2.41
N GLU A 2 -1.12 29.04 -1.57
CA GLU A 2 -0.75 28.97 -0.13
C GLU A 2 -1.51 27.88 0.63
N VAL A 3 -2.76 27.62 0.26
CA VAL A 3 -3.56 26.52 0.83
C VAL A 3 -2.87 25.13 0.68
N LEU A 4 -2.02 24.98 -0.32
CA LEU A 4 -1.27 23.73 -0.54
C LEU A 4 -0.20 23.48 0.52
N LEU A 5 0.24 24.56 1.22
CA LEU A 5 1.21 24.50 2.31
C LEU A 5 0.60 24.04 3.65
N ASP A 6 -0.73 23.97 3.74
CA ASP A 6 -1.41 23.51 4.95
C ASP A 6 -0.88 22.12 5.37
N PRO A 7 -0.52 21.91 6.66
CA PRO A 7 -0.01 20.62 7.15
C PRO A 7 -0.91 19.42 6.88
N LYS A 8 -2.22 19.65 6.72
CA LYS A 8 -3.20 18.60 6.40
C LYS A 8 -3.22 18.28 4.91
N ILE A 9 -2.81 19.21 4.05
CA ILE A 9 -2.83 19.07 2.58
C ILE A 9 -1.45 18.67 2.06
N ARG A 10 -0.38 19.33 2.49
CA ARG A 10 1.04 19.08 2.15
C ARG A 10 1.25 18.74 0.66
N ARG A 11 0.72 19.56 -0.24
CA ARG A 11 0.94 19.42 -1.68
C ARG A 11 1.97 20.43 -2.15
N LEU A 12 2.87 20.00 -3.02
CA LEU A 12 3.93 20.87 -3.54
C LEU A 12 3.35 21.93 -4.49
N PRO A 13 3.42 23.23 -4.15
CA PRO A 13 3.04 24.30 -5.08
C PRO A 13 3.94 24.32 -6.31
N VAL A 14 3.37 24.66 -7.47
CA VAL A 14 4.15 24.82 -8.72
C VAL A 14 4.79 26.20 -8.85
N ASN A 15 4.34 27.19 -8.06
CA ASN A 15 4.93 28.52 -8.04
C ASN A 15 6.05 28.57 -6.98
N PRO A 16 7.31 28.84 -7.38
CA PRO A 16 8.46 28.93 -6.47
C PRO A 16 8.27 29.96 -5.34
N ASP A 17 7.63 31.11 -5.63
CA ASP A 17 7.46 32.21 -4.66
C ASP A 17 6.58 31.80 -3.48
N THR A 18 5.69 30.80 -3.66
CA THR A 18 4.84 30.30 -2.60
C THR A 18 5.66 29.69 -1.46
N TYR A 19 6.84 29.14 -1.75
CA TYR A 19 7.71 28.51 -0.75
C TYR A 19 8.36 29.49 0.23
N ALA A 20 8.35 30.80 -0.07
CA ALA A 20 8.80 31.81 0.88
C ALA A 20 7.93 31.84 2.16
N LYS A 21 6.69 31.36 2.06
CA LYS A 21 5.72 31.29 3.16
C LYS A 21 5.58 29.86 3.74
N ALA A 22 6.36 28.92 3.24
CA ALA A 22 6.27 27.52 3.69
C ALA A 22 6.97 27.35 5.06
N PRO A 23 6.49 26.41 5.91
CA PRO A 23 7.23 25.97 7.08
C PRO A 23 8.65 25.52 6.74
N ALA A 24 9.59 25.66 7.69
CA ALA A 24 11.00 25.36 7.44
C ALA A 24 11.27 23.90 7.04
N ASP A 25 10.44 22.98 7.51
CA ASP A 25 10.48 21.54 7.20
C ASP A 25 9.70 21.15 5.94
N PHE A 26 9.11 22.14 5.24
CA PHE A 26 8.32 21.87 4.05
C PHE A 26 9.24 21.58 2.86
N PRO A 27 9.07 20.43 2.17
CA PRO A 27 9.93 20.05 1.05
C PRO A 27 9.82 21.07 -0.10
N ASN A 28 10.95 21.54 -0.60
CA ASN A 28 11.00 22.54 -1.68
C ASN A 28 11.72 21.96 -2.92
N PRO A 29 10.98 21.53 -3.97
CA PRO A 29 11.55 20.89 -5.15
C PRO A 29 12.44 21.82 -6.00
N PHE A 30 12.37 23.14 -5.78
CA PHE A 30 13.22 24.11 -6.49
C PHE A 30 14.59 24.30 -5.80
N LYS A 31 14.70 23.96 -4.51
CA LYS A 31 15.95 24.00 -3.75
C LYS A 31 16.56 22.62 -3.57
N ASP A 32 15.74 21.63 -3.31
CA ASP A 32 16.17 20.26 -3.07
C ASP A 32 16.12 19.45 -4.37
N LYS A 33 17.28 19.31 -5.00
CA LYS A 33 17.43 18.54 -6.25
C LYS A 33 17.22 17.04 -6.07
N THR A 34 17.14 16.55 -4.84
CA THR A 34 16.86 15.13 -4.55
C THR A 34 15.37 14.84 -4.60
N LEU A 35 14.52 15.85 -4.41
CA LEU A 35 13.08 15.71 -4.54
C LEU A 35 12.71 15.45 -6.01
N GLY A 36 12.29 14.22 -6.26
CA GLY A 36 11.88 13.77 -7.60
C GLY A 36 12.98 13.10 -8.43
N ALA A 37 14.25 13.20 -8.03
CA ALA A 37 15.34 12.52 -8.73
C ALA A 37 15.42 11.01 -8.42
N ALA A 38 14.77 10.56 -7.35
CA ALA A 38 14.88 9.19 -6.84
C ALA A 38 14.00 8.17 -7.58
N VAL A 39 13.00 8.60 -8.33
CA VAL A 39 12.07 7.68 -9.02
C VAL A 39 12.35 7.70 -10.51
N LYS A 40 13.16 6.77 -10.98
CA LYS A 40 13.23 6.44 -12.41
C LYS A 40 11.93 5.72 -12.79
N PHE A 41 10.99 6.45 -13.36
CA PHE A 41 9.75 5.87 -13.84
C PHE A 41 10.00 5.13 -15.16
N ASP A 42 9.91 3.80 -15.12
CA ASP A 42 9.98 2.96 -16.31
C ASP A 42 8.59 2.85 -16.94
N LEU A 43 8.39 3.62 -18.02
CA LEU A 43 7.12 3.65 -18.77
C LEU A 43 6.76 2.29 -19.38
N MET A 44 7.74 1.54 -19.84
CA MET A 44 7.50 0.23 -20.50
C MET A 44 7.07 -0.79 -19.45
N LEU A 45 7.79 -0.85 -18.33
CA LEU A 45 7.45 -1.71 -17.20
C LEU A 45 6.06 -1.39 -16.63
N SER A 46 5.75 -0.11 -16.48
CA SER A 46 4.45 0.36 -16.00
C SER A 46 3.33 -0.05 -16.95
N LYS A 47 3.50 0.14 -18.26
CA LYS A 47 2.52 -0.26 -19.27
C LYS A 47 2.27 -1.77 -19.27
N ASP A 48 3.34 -2.56 -19.20
CA ASP A 48 3.24 -4.01 -19.26
C ASP A 48 2.55 -4.61 -18.04
N ARG A 49 2.71 -3.99 -16.85
CA ARG A 49 2.15 -4.48 -15.59
C ARG A 49 0.83 -3.81 -15.18
N TYR A 50 0.39 -2.80 -15.91
CA TYR A 50 -0.72 -1.92 -15.51
C TYR A 50 -1.99 -2.68 -15.10
N ASN A 51 -2.44 -3.63 -15.92
CA ASN A 51 -3.70 -4.34 -15.67
C ASN A 51 -3.60 -5.28 -14.46
N VAL A 52 -2.49 -5.99 -14.30
CA VAL A 52 -2.22 -6.88 -13.15
C VAL A 52 -2.17 -6.07 -11.87
N ILE A 53 -1.43 -4.96 -11.86
CA ILE A 53 -1.27 -4.11 -10.68
C ILE A 53 -2.61 -3.49 -10.28
N ASN A 54 -3.43 -3.02 -11.23
CA ASN A 54 -4.76 -2.48 -10.92
C ASN A 54 -5.69 -3.55 -10.35
N SER A 55 -5.69 -4.76 -10.91
CA SER A 55 -6.49 -5.86 -10.38
C SER A 55 -6.05 -6.25 -8.97
N MET A 56 -4.73 -6.33 -8.75
CA MET A 56 -4.17 -6.61 -7.43
C MET A 56 -4.50 -5.51 -6.41
N PHE A 57 -4.43 -4.23 -6.82
CA PHE A 57 -4.83 -3.09 -5.98
C PHE A 57 -6.30 -3.20 -5.56
N ASP A 58 -7.18 -3.53 -6.50
CA ASP A 58 -8.61 -3.70 -6.19
C ASP A 58 -8.83 -4.82 -5.17
N VAL A 59 -8.19 -5.97 -5.36
CA VAL A 59 -8.32 -7.11 -4.46
C VAL A 59 -7.75 -6.83 -3.07
N MET A 60 -6.56 -6.22 -3.01
CA MET A 60 -5.87 -6.00 -1.72
C MET A 60 -6.43 -4.81 -0.94
N ILE A 61 -6.81 -3.74 -1.64
CA ILE A 61 -7.15 -2.48 -1.01
C ILE A 61 -8.62 -2.16 -1.16
N THR A 62 -9.13 -2.06 -2.41
CA THR A 62 -10.48 -1.57 -2.65
C THR A 62 -11.55 -2.46 -2.05
N TYR A 63 -11.43 -3.79 -2.23
CA TYR A 63 -12.44 -4.74 -1.75
C TYR A 63 -12.23 -5.19 -0.30
N ARG A 64 -11.03 -4.99 0.24
CA ARG A 64 -10.64 -5.42 1.60
C ARG A 64 -10.23 -4.24 2.49
N LEU A 65 -10.76 -3.05 2.18
CA LEU A 65 -10.36 -1.82 2.87
C LEU A 65 -10.64 -1.87 4.37
N ASP A 66 -11.75 -2.45 4.77
CA ASP A 66 -12.13 -2.51 6.19
C ASP A 66 -11.25 -3.50 6.95
N GLU A 67 -10.97 -4.68 6.38
CA GLU A 67 -10.06 -5.66 6.97
C GLU A 67 -8.61 -5.12 7.02
N LEU A 68 -8.17 -4.44 5.96
CA LEU A 68 -6.86 -3.78 5.93
C LEU A 68 -6.74 -2.71 7.01
N ARG A 69 -7.77 -1.88 7.19
CA ARG A 69 -7.81 -0.85 8.23
C ARG A 69 -7.80 -1.45 9.63
N ALA A 70 -8.56 -2.52 9.87
CA ALA A 70 -8.60 -3.20 11.15
C ALA A 70 -7.22 -3.77 11.53
N ALA A 71 -6.60 -4.52 10.61
CA ALA A 71 -5.26 -5.07 10.80
C ALA A 71 -4.22 -3.96 11.03
N THR A 72 -4.23 -2.91 10.20
CA THR A 72 -3.29 -1.79 10.32
C THR A 72 -3.45 -1.05 11.66
N LYS A 73 -4.69 -0.80 12.09
CA LYS A 73 -4.98 -0.16 13.38
C LYS A 73 -4.50 -1.01 14.56
N ALA A 74 -4.69 -2.32 14.50
CA ALA A 74 -4.21 -3.23 15.53
C ALA A 74 -2.67 -3.20 15.63
N ILE A 75 -1.97 -3.26 14.50
CA ILE A 75 -0.51 -3.14 14.43
C ILE A 75 -0.04 -1.80 15.00
N GLN A 76 -0.60 -0.69 14.56
CA GLN A 76 -0.23 0.65 15.06
C GLN A 76 -0.46 0.79 16.55
N SER A 77 -1.55 0.22 17.08
CA SER A 77 -1.83 0.21 18.52
C SER A 77 -0.78 -0.58 19.30
N ALA A 78 -0.36 -1.74 18.80
CA ALA A 78 0.70 -2.53 19.43
C ALA A 78 2.05 -1.81 19.39
N GLU A 79 2.40 -1.19 18.27
CA GLU A 79 3.63 -0.40 18.12
C GLU A 79 3.67 0.80 19.06
N ALA A 80 2.55 1.53 19.18
CA ALA A 80 2.47 2.66 20.09
C ALA A 80 2.71 2.24 21.57
N LYS A 81 2.21 1.06 21.97
CA LYS A 81 2.46 0.52 23.30
C LYS A 81 3.90 0.02 23.51
N LEU A 82 4.59 -0.37 22.44
CA LEU A 82 5.97 -0.83 22.47
C LEU A 82 6.96 0.33 22.64
N VAL A 83 6.59 1.56 22.34
CA VAL A 83 7.48 2.72 22.46
C VAL A 83 8.02 2.84 23.89
N GLY A 84 9.34 2.86 24.03
CA GLY A 84 10.05 2.93 25.30
C GLY A 84 10.08 1.62 26.09
N LYS A 85 9.60 0.51 25.53
CA LYS A 85 9.63 -0.82 26.15
C LYS A 85 10.46 -1.78 25.31
N SER A 86 11.04 -2.78 25.98
CA SER A 86 11.80 -3.86 25.32
C SER A 86 11.08 -5.20 25.58
N ASN A 87 10.41 -5.71 24.53
CA ASN A 87 9.79 -7.03 24.55
C ASN A 87 10.00 -7.69 23.18
N ALA A 88 10.95 -8.61 23.12
CA ALA A 88 11.37 -9.25 21.86
C ALA A 88 10.26 -10.09 21.23
N GLU A 89 9.41 -10.73 22.03
CA GLU A 89 8.29 -11.53 21.54
C GLU A 89 7.22 -10.65 20.92
N ALA A 90 6.81 -9.58 21.60
CA ALA A 90 5.87 -8.60 21.05
C ALA A 90 6.41 -7.96 19.76
N GLN A 91 7.70 -7.61 19.70
CA GLN A 91 8.33 -7.09 18.49
C GLN A 91 8.24 -8.08 17.33
N LYS A 92 8.51 -9.36 17.58
CA LYS A 92 8.42 -10.43 16.58
C LYS A 92 7.00 -10.56 16.03
N LEU A 93 5.99 -10.59 16.89
CA LEU A 93 4.58 -10.68 16.49
C LEU A 93 4.13 -9.47 15.67
N ILE A 94 4.54 -8.26 16.05
CA ILE A 94 4.26 -7.03 15.29
C ILE A 94 4.90 -7.08 13.91
N GLN A 95 6.16 -7.52 13.83
CA GLN A 95 6.87 -7.62 12.56
C GLN A 95 6.25 -8.67 11.64
N GLU A 96 5.83 -9.81 12.18
CA GLU A 96 5.11 -10.84 11.44
C GLU A 96 3.76 -10.33 10.93
N ALA A 97 3.00 -9.63 11.78
CA ALA A 97 1.74 -8.99 11.38
C ALA A 97 1.94 -7.97 10.24
N ARG A 98 2.99 -7.14 10.31
CA ARG A 98 3.35 -6.23 9.22
C ARG A 98 3.71 -6.95 7.93
N SER A 99 4.46 -8.04 8.04
CA SER A 99 4.83 -8.85 6.87
C SER A 99 3.60 -9.41 6.17
N LEU A 100 2.61 -9.88 6.93
CA LEU A 100 1.35 -10.39 6.38
C LEU A 100 0.53 -9.31 5.67
N VAL A 101 0.42 -8.11 6.25
CA VAL A 101 -0.31 -6.99 5.63
C VAL A 101 0.37 -6.53 4.33
N ASN A 102 1.69 -6.60 4.26
CA ASN A 102 2.47 -6.18 3.11
C ASN A 102 2.72 -7.31 2.08
N ALA A 103 2.28 -8.53 2.38
CA ALA A 103 2.50 -9.68 1.50
C ALA A 103 1.71 -9.54 0.20
N LEU A 104 2.42 -9.46 -0.91
CA LEU A 104 1.81 -9.45 -2.24
C LEU A 104 1.40 -10.87 -2.65
N PRO A 105 0.25 -11.05 -3.31
CA PRO A 105 -0.22 -12.36 -3.75
C PRO A 105 0.60 -12.96 -4.89
N ILE A 106 1.42 -12.15 -5.56
CA ILE A 106 2.33 -12.58 -6.63
C ILE A 106 3.68 -11.89 -6.52
N THR A 107 4.70 -12.50 -7.11
CA THR A 107 6.02 -11.92 -7.23
C THR A 107 6.09 -10.89 -8.35
N GLU A 108 7.08 -10.00 -8.29
CA GLU A 108 7.37 -9.03 -9.35
C GLU A 108 7.65 -9.73 -10.70
N ALA A 109 8.39 -10.83 -10.68
CA ALA A 109 8.66 -11.63 -11.87
C ALA A 109 7.38 -12.12 -12.52
N LYS A 110 6.43 -12.65 -11.71
CA LYS A 110 5.13 -13.11 -12.19
C LYS A 110 4.30 -11.98 -12.80
N ALA A 111 4.30 -10.81 -12.18
CA ALA A 111 3.63 -9.62 -12.71
C ALA A 111 4.22 -9.17 -14.08
N GLY A 112 5.47 -9.48 -14.38
CA GLY A 112 6.14 -9.18 -15.66
C GLY A 112 5.87 -10.20 -16.78
N GLU A 113 5.32 -11.37 -16.49
CA GLU A 113 5.07 -12.40 -17.49
C GLU A 113 3.96 -11.99 -18.47
N LYS A 114 4.27 -11.93 -19.77
CA LYS A 114 3.31 -11.55 -20.83
C LYS A 114 2.06 -12.42 -20.85
N GLY A 115 2.22 -13.74 -20.68
CA GLY A 115 1.12 -14.70 -20.63
C GLY A 115 0.19 -14.47 -19.43
N PHE A 116 0.75 -14.17 -18.26
CA PHE A 116 0.00 -13.85 -17.06
C PHE A 116 -0.72 -12.51 -17.20
N ASN A 117 -0.05 -11.47 -17.70
CA ASN A 117 -0.67 -10.16 -17.95
C ASN A 117 -1.82 -10.23 -18.96
N ALA A 118 -1.77 -11.15 -19.90
CA ALA A 118 -2.83 -11.33 -20.90
C ALA A 118 -4.17 -11.74 -20.26
N ILE A 119 -4.16 -12.37 -19.08
CA ILE A 119 -5.36 -12.73 -18.33
C ILE A 119 -6.16 -11.48 -17.93
N PHE A 120 -5.49 -10.39 -17.58
CA PHE A 120 -6.07 -9.14 -17.06
C PHE A 120 -6.38 -8.09 -18.14
N LYS A 121 -6.39 -8.45 -19.41
CA LYS A 121 -6.65 -7.50 -20.51
C LYS A 121 -8.07 -6.97 -20.57
N LYS A 122 -9.03 -7.65 -19.99
CA LYS A 122 -10.43 -7.21 -19.96
C LYS A 122 -10.60 -6.13 -18.87
N LYS A 123 -10.60 -4.87 -19.30
CA LYS A 123 -10.90 -3.74 -18.41
C LYS A 123 -12.32 -3.88 -17.84
N ARG A 124 -12.46 -3.74 -16.55
CA ARG A 124 -13.77 -3.55 -15.94
C ARG A 124 -14.34 -2.22 -16.42
N LYS A 125 -15.51 -2.24 -17.02
CA LYS A 125 -16.20 -1.01 -17.45
C LYS A 125 -16.70 -0.21 -16.25
N LYS A 126 -17.00 -0.89 -15.14
CA LYS A 126 -17.43 -0.31 -13.84
C LYS A 126 -16.93 -1.21 -12.72
N ALA A 127 -16.76 -0.67 -11.53
CA ALA A 127 -16.36 -1.44 -10.33
C ALA A 127 -17.29 -2.64 -10.04
N THR A 128 -18.57 -2.51 -10.40
CA THR A 128 -19.60 -3.57 -10.24
C THR A 128 -19.58 -4.62 -11.35
N THR A 129 -18.75 -4.47 -12.40
CA THR A 129 -18.69 -5.44 -13.50
C THR A 129 -18.03 -6.72 -13.02
N LYS A 130 -18.78 -7.83 -13.01
CA LYS A 130 -18.23 -9.14 -12.68
C LYS A 130 -17.20 -9.57 -13.72
N VAL A 131 -16.05 -9.99 -13.25
CA VAL A 131 -15.01 -10.64 -14.04
C VAL A 131 -15.32 -12.12 -14.15
N THR A 132 -15.02 -12.74 -15.27
CA THR A 132 -15.31 -14.16 -15.54
C THR A 132 -14.08 -14.87 -16.10
N GLY A 133 -14.07 -16.21 -15.99
CA GLY A 133 -12.99 -17.04 -16.50
C GLY A 133 -11.71 -16.92 -15.67
N ARG A 134 -10.57 -17.18 -16.27
CA ARG A 134 -9.28 -17.28 -15.57
C ARG A 134 -8.92 -16.07 -14.72
N GLN A 135 -9.31 -14.86 -15.13
CA GLN A 135 -9.08 -13.67 -14.31
C GLN A 135 -9.86 -13.74 -13.00
N ALA A 136 -11.12 -14.19 -13.03
CA ALA A 136 -11.92 -14.34 -11.82
C ALA A 136 -11.33 -15.37 -10.86
N ASP A 137 -10.82 -16.49 -11.39
CA ASP A 137 -10.20 -17.54 -10.58
C ASP A 137 -8.97 -16.99 -9.84
N VAL A 138 -8.10 -16.27 -10.55
CA VAL A 138 -6.88 -15.67 -9.97
C VAL A 138 -7.24 -14.59 -8.94
N GLU A 139 -8.18 -13.72 -9.25
CA GLU A 139 -8.61 -12.67 -8.31
C GLU A 139 -9.25 -13.28 -7.05
N GLN A 140 -9.98 -14.38 -7.15
CA GLN A 140 -10.56 -15.08 -6.01
C GLN A 140 -9.50 -15.78 -5.16
N GLU A 141 -8.47 -16.33 -5.78
CA GLU A 141 -7.32 -16.90 -5.07
C GLU A 141 -6.60 -15.81 -4.26
N TRP A 142 -6.31 -14.68 -4.89
CA TRP A 142 -5.71 -13.53 -4.23
C TRP A 142 -6.57 -13.00 -3.09
N ASP A 143 -7.87 -12.84 -3.32
CA ASP A 143 -8.83 -12.36 -2.33
C ASP A 143 -8.84 -13.24 -1.08
N SER A 144 -8.84 -14.56 -1.28
CA SER A 144 -8.80 -15.53 -0.18
C SER A 144 -7.50 -15.43 0.61
N GLN A 145 -6.36 -15.31 -0.07
CA GLN A 145 -5.05 -15.15 0.56
C GLN A 145 -4.96 -13.84 1.35
N VAL A 146 -5.35 -12.72 0.73
CA VAL A 146 -5.30 -11.38 1.34
C VAL A 146 -6.20 -11.32 2.58
N LYS A 147 -7.41 -11.85 2.48
CA LYS A 147 -8.33 -11.94 3.61
C LYS A 147 -7.74 -12.74 4.78
N ALA A 148 -7.13 -13.87 4.49
CA ALA A 148 -6.47 -14.70 5.51
C ALA A 148 -5.30 -13.96 6.16
N ASN A 149 -4.48 -13.28 5.36
CA ASN A 149 -3.34 -12.51 5.83
C ASN A 149 -3.77 -11.36 6.76
N TYR A 150 -4.79 -10.59 6.40
CA TYR A 150 -5.27 -9.47 7.22
C TYR A 150 -5.88 -9.96 8.55
N ALA A 151 -6.67 -11.02 8.50
CA ALA A 151 -7.22 -11.63 9.71
C ALA A 151 -6.14 -12.19 10.64
N GLN A 152 -5.10 -12.81 10.07
CA GLN A 152 -3.97 -13.31 10.86
C GLN A 152 -3.11 -12.17 11.42
N ALA A 153 -2.89 -11.11 10.67
CA ALA A 153 -2.15 -9.93 11.14
C ALA A 153 -2.86 -9.29 12.36
N GLU A 154 -4.19 -9.16 12.30
CA GLU A 154 -4.97 -8.65 13.43
C GLU A 154 -4.86 -9.56 14.66
N LYS A 155 -4.94 -10.89 14.46
CA LYS A 155 -4.78 -11.88 15.53
C LYS A 155 -3.39 -11.88 16.18
N LEU A 156 -2.33 -11.54 15.45
CA LEU A 156 -0.97 -11.42 16.01
C LEU A 156 -0.77 -10.10 16.75
N ALA A 157 -1.31 -9.01 16.22
CA ALA A 157 -1.16 -7.70 16.81
C ALA A 157 -1.90 -7.54 18.14
N GLY A 158 -3.06 -8.19 18.32
CA GLY A 158 -3.83 -8.14 19.56
C GLY A 158 -3.05 -8.65 20.79
N PRO A 159 -2.57 -9.91 20.80
CA PRO A 159 -1.72 -10.45 21.86
C PRO A 159 -0.43 -9.64 22.07
N ALA A 160 0.24 -9.21 20.99
CA ALA A 160 1.43 -8.37 21.09
C ALA A 160 1.15 -7.08 21.92
N ALA A 161 0.00 -6.45 21.67
CA ALA A 161 -0.43 -5.27 22.44
C ALA A 161 -0.77 -5.58 23.90
N SER A 162 -1.12 -6.81 24.24
CA SER A 162 -1.45 -7.23 25.60
C SER A 162 -0.21 -7.61 26.43
N MET A 163 0.91 -7.91 25.77
CA MET A 163 2.22 -8.19 26.39
C MET A 163 2.95 -6.91 26.83
N LEU A 164 2.44 -5.76 26.47
CA LEU A 164 3.05 -4.44 26.60
C LEU A 164 2.28 -3.54 27.55
#